data_ffa69c5a41fbc0a380ebf1e15797c12c
#
_entry.id   ffa69c5a41fbc0a380ebf1e15797c12c
#
_cell.length_a   1.000
_cell.length_b   1.000
_cell.length_c   1.000
_cell.angle_alpha   90.00
_cell.angle_beta   90.00
_cell.angle_gamma   90.00
#
_symmetry.space_group_name_H-M   'P 1'
#
loop_
_entity.id
_entity.type
_entity.pdbx_description
1 polymer ?
#
loop_
_entity_poly.entity_id
_entity_poly.type
_entity_poly.pdbx_seq_one_letter_code
_entity_poly.pdbx_strand_id
1 'polypeptide(L)'
;MSYEWISLLTDFGTYDGFVAQCWGSVARIAPQVGRIDVTHEVPPQDVRRGAVVLSQIVAQLPPAVHVAVVDPGVGTDRRPIALRTPNGVLVGPDNGLLIWAAESLGGIRRAVALTNSDYHLGGSATFHGRDIFTPAAAHLANGVDLSDLGADLDPEVLVRLPDPVLRTTEGEVGCEVLTTDRYGNLQTSAPAGAVISAGIGRGERLIISAAMMPASVVLPSPGGPDSST
;
A
#
# COMPACT_ATOMS: atom_id res chain seq x y z
N MET A 1 1.03 -7.65 -21.17
CA MET A 1 1.71 -8.70 -20.36
C MET A 1 0.70 -9.30 -19.43
N SER A 2 0.67 -10.61 -19.23
CA SER A 2 -0.18 -11.29 -18.25
C SER A 2 0.60 -11.59 -16.98
N TYR A 3 -0.11 -11.74 -15.85
CA TYR A 3 0.47 -12.10 -14.55
C TYR A 3 -0.21 -13.34 -14.01
N GLU A 4 0.57 -14.23 -13.43
CA GLU A 4 0.06 -15.47 -12.82
C GLU A 4 -0.48 -15.28 -11.41
N TRP A 5 -0.15 -14.14 -10.77
CA TRP A 5 -0.44 -13.89 -9.37
C TRP A 5 -1.09 -12.52 -9.16
N ILE A 6 -2.02 -12.47 -8.21
CA ILE A 6 -2.53 -11.24 -7.61
C ILE A 6 -2.27 -11.32 -6.11
N SER A 7 -1.64 -10.31 -5.54
CA SER A 7 -1.53 -10.15 -4.09
C SER A 7 -2.49 -9.11 -3.56
N LEU A 8 -2.97 -9.29 -2.32
CA LEU A 8 -3.91 -8.39 -1.67
C LEU A 8 -3.46 -8.02 -0.26
N LEU A 9 -3.39 -6.72 0.01
CA LEU A 9 -3.16 -6.11 1.32
C LEU A 9 -4.32 -5.18 1.64
N THR A 10 -4.91 -5.30 2.83
CA THR A 10 -6.01 -4.42 3.26
C THR A 10 -5.99 -4.16 4.77
N ASP A 11 -6.85 -3.23 5.20
CA ASP A 11 -7.21 -2.98 6.60
C ASP A 11 -8.62 -3.51 6.93
N PHE A 12 -9.15 -4.44 6.13
CA PHE A 12 -10.53 -4.94 6.26
C PHE A 12 -10.72 -5.92 7.40
N GLY A 13 -9.64 -6.44 7.99
CA GLY A 13 -9.68 -7.57 8.90
C GLY A 13 -10.13 -8.86 8.22
N THR A 14 -10.25 -9.91 9.02
CA THR A 14 -10.67 -11.24 8.57
C THR A 14 -12.00 -11.68 9.16
N TYR A 15 -12.61 -10.84 10.01
CA TYR A 15 -13.88 -11.15 10.66
C TYR A 15 -15.07 -11.04 9.70
N ASP A 16 -15.10 -9.97 8.88
CA ASP A 16 -16.15 -9.74 7.90
C ASP A 16 -15.81 -10.32 6.54
N GLY A 17 -16.82 -10.51 5.68
CA GLY A 17 -16.66 -11.10 4.36
C GLY A 17 -16.06 -10.18 3.28
N PHE A 18 -15.45 -9.04 3.63
CA PHE A 18 -14.94 -8.08 2.65
C PHE A 18 -13.83 -8.63 1.76
N VAL A 19 -12.87 -9.34 2.36
CA VAL A 19 -11.78 -10.00 1.63
C VAL A 19 -12.31 -11.06 0.67
N ALA A 20 -13.28 -11.87 1.13
CA ALA A 20 -13.91 -12.88 0.28
C ALA A 20 -14.66 -12.26 -0.90
N GLN A 21 -15.29 -11.09 -0.73
CA GLN A 21 -15.93 -10.36 -1.84
C GLN A 21 -14.90 -9.85 -2.86
N CYS A 22 -13.75 -9.34 -2.41
CA CYS A 22 -12.64 -8.95 -3.28
C CYS A 22 -12.14 -10.15 -4.10
N TRP A 23 -11.86 -11.27 -3.45
CA TRP A 23 -11.44 -12.49 -4.15
C TRP A 23 -12.54 -13.07 -5.04
N GLY A 24 -13.81 -12.90 -4.67
CA GLY A 24 -14.95 -13.27 -5.49
C GLY A 24 -14.99 -12.49 -6.81
N SER A 25 -14.63 -11.20 -6.80
CA SER A 25 -14.52 -10.38 -8.02
C SER A 25 -13.40 -10.87 -8.93
N VAL A 26 -12.23 -11.17 -8.36
CA VAL A 26 -11.10 -11.75 -9.11
C VAL A 26 -11.50 -13.10 -9.73
N ALA A 27 -12.14 -13.98 -8.97
CA ALA A 27 -12.51 -15.31 -9.43
C ALA A 27 -13.50 -15.30 -10.60
N ARG A 28 -14.32 -14.25 -10.75
CA ARG A 28 -15.23 -14.08 -11.88
C ARG A 28 -14.52 -13.66 -13.17
N ILE A 29 -13.42 -12.90 -13.05
CA ILE A 29 -12.73 -12.28 -14.20
C ILE A 29 -11.49 -13.11 -14.59
N ALA A 30 -10.71 -13.56 -13.59
CA ALA A 30 -9.46 -14.28 -13.77
C ALA A 30 -9.38 -15.51 -12.84
N PRO A 31 -10.23 -16.55 -13.05
CA PRO A 31 -10.33 -17.71 -12.16
C PRO A 31 -9.03 -18.53 -12.05
N GLN A 32 -8.16 -18.44 -13.06
CA GLN A 32 -6.88 -19.16 -13.13
C GLN A 32 -5.74 -18.50 -12.34
N VAL A 33 -5.92 -17.24 -11.91
CA VAL A 33 -4.85 -16.47 -11.26
C VAL A 33 -4.64 -16.96 -9.82
N GLY A 34 -3.37 -17.18 -9.46
CA GLY A 34 -2.97 -17.46 -8.09
C GLY A 34 -3.20 -16.27 -7.16
N ARG A 35 -3.51 -16.55 -5.89
CA ARG A 35 -3.88 -15.54 -4.88
C ARG A 35 -2.86 -15.54 -3.77
N ILE A 36 -2.44 -14.36 -3.32
CA ILE A 36 -1.51 -14.18 -2.19
C ILE A 36 -2.13 -13.15 -1.25
N ASP A 37 -2.56 -13.56 -0.06
CA ASP A 37 -2.90 -12.62 1.00
C ASP A 37 -1.61 -12.15 1.66
N VAL A 38 -1.32 -10.85 1.54
CA VAL A 38 -0.19 -10.23 2.24
C VAL A 38 -0.55 -10.07 3.72
N THR A 39 -1.58 -9.32 3.98
CA THR A 39 -2.26 -9.20 5.28
C THR A 39 -3.58 -8.43 5.10
N HIS A 40 -4.53 -8.69 5.98
CA HIS A 40 -5.78 -7.91 6.09
C HIS A 40 -5.89 -7.21 7.44
N GLU A 41 -4.84 -7.29 8.25
CA GLU A 41 -4.77 -6.78 9.62
C GLU A 41 -3.93 -5.48 9.71
N VAL A 42 -3.85 -4.69 8.63
CA VAL A 42 -3.37 -3.31 8.76
C VAL A 42 -4.34 -2.58 9.69
N PRO A 43 -3.85 -1.82 10.68
CA PRO A 43 -4.75 -1.04 11.53
C PRO A 43 -5.69 -0.17 10.68
N PRO A 44 -6.97 -0.07 11.01
CA PRO A 44 -7.93 0.65 10.20
C PRO A 44 -7.47 2.07 9.87
N GLN A 45 -7.48 2.41 8.56
CA GLN A 45 -7.10 3.71 8.01
C GLN A 45 -5.62 4.09 8.16
N ASP A 46 -4.76 3.21 8.68
CA ASP A 46 -3.32 3.47 8.80
C ASP A 46 -2.59 3.24 7.47
N VAL A 47 -2.71 4.23 6.58
CA VAL A 47 -2.08 4.22 5.24
C VAL A 47 -0.57 4.04 5.36
N ARG A 48 0.07 4.69 6.35
CA ARG A 48 1.52 4.62 6.54
C ARG A 48 1.97 3.21 6.91
N ARG A 49 1.27 2.55 7.83
CA ARG A 49 1.52 1.15 8.19
C ARG A 49 1.34 0.23 7.00
N GLY A 50 0.27 0.43 6.22
CA GLY A 50 0.03 -0.32 4.97
C GLY A 50 1.16 -0.17 3.98
N ALA A 51 1.65 1.06 3.76
CA ALA A 51 2.76 1.36 2.85
C ALA A 51 4.08 0.69 3.30
N VAL A 52 4.39 0.70 4.60
CA VAL A 52 5.56 0.01 5.16
C VAL A 52 5.48 -1.49 4.89
N VAL A 53 4.37 -2.14 5.25
CA VAL A 53 4.22 -3.59 5.05
C VAL A 53 4.30 -3.95 3.57
N LEU A 54 3.60 -3.20 2.72
CA LEU A 54 3.59 -3.45 1.28
C LEU A 54 5.01 -3.36 0.70
N SER A 55 5.75 -2.28 1.00
CA SER A 55 7.10 -2.05 0.46
C SER A 55 8.11 -3.13 0.86
N GLN A 56 7.96 -3.71 2.05
CA GLN A 56 8.84 -4.77 2.54
C GLN A 56 8.58 -6.12 1.87
N ILE A 57 7.34 -6.37 1.45
CA ILE A 57 6.92 -7.69 0.98
C ILE A 57 6.96 -7.82 -0.54
N VAL A 58 6.59 -6.78 -1.31
CA VAL A 58 6.41 -6.91 -2.76
C VAL A 58 7.65 -7.41 -3.49
N ALA A 59 8.85 -7.02 -3.05
CA ALA A 59 10.10 -7.48 -3.65
C ALA A 59 10.43 -8.95 -3.35
N GLN A 60 9.73 -9.58 -2.40
CA GLN A 60 9.89 -11.00 -2.04
C GLN A 60 8.85 -11.89 -2.74
N LEU A 61 7.85 -11.27 -3.37
CA LEU A 61 6.80 -11.99 -4.10
C LEU A 61 7.20 -12.20 -5.57
N PRO A 62 6.61 -13.20 -6.25
CA PRO A 62 6.76 -13.30 -7.70
C PRO A 62 6.20 -12.06 -8.40
N PRO A 63 6.60 -11.78 -9.66
CA PRO A 63 5.98 -10.73 -10.46
C PRO A 63 4.46 -10.89 -10.50
N ALA A 64 3.74 -9.86 -10.06
CA ALA A 64 2.30 -9.94 -9.81
C ALA A 64 1.59 -8.60 -10.06
N VAL A 65 0.27 -8.63 -10.00
CA VAL A 65 -0.53 -7.44 -9.76
C VAL A 65 -0.79 -7.33 -8.25
N HIS A 66 -0.19 -6.34 -7.61
CA HIS A 66 -0.29 -6.11 -6.17
C HIS A 66 -1.42 -5.12 -5.88
N VAL A 67 -2.49 -5.59 -5.26
CA VAL A 67 -3.61 -4.75 -4.83
C VAL A 67 -3.40 -4.37 -3.37
N ALA A 68 -3.46 -3.08 -3.07
CA ALA A 68 -3.41 -2.61 -1.68
C ALA A 68 -4.55 -1.62 -1.44
N VAL A 69 -5.33 -1.84 -0.38
CA VAL A 69 -6.49 -1.03 -0.03
C VAL A 69 -6.48 -0.71 1.46
N VAL A 70 -5.98 0.46 1.78
CA VAL A 70 -6.13 1.17 3.05
C VAL A 70 -6.58 2.56 2.66
N ASP A 71 -7.88 2.83 2.76
CA ASP A 71 -8.50 3.91 1.99
C ASP A 71 -9.49 4.75 2.80
N PRO A 72 -8.99 5.61 3.70
CA PRO A 72 -9.86 6.53 4.45
C PRO A 72 -10.57 7.55 3.55
N GLY A 73 -10.13 7.71 2.29
CA GLY A 73 -10.72 8.60 1.28
C GLY A 73 -11.70 7.93 0.33
N VAL A 74 -12.16 6.71 0.61
CA VAL A 74 -13.16 6.05 -0.24
C VAL A 74 -14.43 6.88 -0.38
N GLY A 75 -14.95 7.01 -1.60
CA GLY A 75 -16.15 7.81 -1.90
C GLY A 75 -15.91 9.33 -2.01
N THR A 76 -14.67 9.80 -1.88
CA THR A 76 -14.27 11.20 -2.15
C THR A 76 -13.66 11.35 -3.55
N ASP A 77 -13.08 12.52 -3.86
CA ASP A 77 -12.36 12.80 -5.11
C ASP A 77 -10.98 12.12 -5.20
N ARG A 78 -10.60 11.28 -4.21
CA ARG A 78 -9.38 10.48 -4.22
C ARG A 78 -9.37 9.58 -5.47
N ARG A 79 -8.33 9.68 -6.30
CA ARG A 79 -8.18 8.91 -7.55
C ARG A 79 -7.93 7.43 -7.26
N PRO A 80 -8.62 6.48 -7.90
CA PRO A 80 -8.18 5.09 -8.01
C PRO A 80 -7.08 5.01 -9.07
N ILE A 81 -5.96 4.35 -8.77
CA ILE A 81 -4.80 4.31 -9.66
C ILE A 81 -4.21 2.93 -9.86
N ALA A 82 -3.51 2.76 -10.97
CA ALA A 82 -2.60 1.65 -11.20
C ALA A 82 -1.22 2.17 -11.63
N LEU A 83 -0.17 1.57 -11.06
CA LEU A 83 1.23 1.94 -11.28
C LEU A 83 1.98 0.76 -11.88
N ARG A 84 2.55 0.93 -13.08
CA ARG A 84 3.47 -0.04 -13.68
C ARG A 84 4.88 0.21 -13.20
N THR A 85 5.53 -0.86 -12.78
CA THR A 85 6.95 -0.88 -12.41
C THR A 85 7.69 -1.90 -13.28
N PRO A 86 9.04 -1.99 -13.24
CA PRO A 86 9.78 -3.06 -13.90
C PRO A 86 9.39 -4.46 -13.46
N ASN A 87 8.99 -4.65 -12.19
CA ASN A 87 8.81 -5.96 -11.56
C ASN A 87 7.36 -6.27 -11.15
N GLY A 88 6.37 -5.52 -11.65
CA GLY A 88 4.95 -5.77 -11.35
C GLY A 88 4.07 -4.55 -11.58
N VAL A 89 2.82 -4.68 -11.20
CA VAL A 89 1.85 -3.58 -11.23
C VAL A 89 1.24 -3.43 -9.84
N LEU A 90 1.08 -2.19 -9.38
CA LEU A 90 0.41 -1.85 -8.13
C LEU A 90 -0.94 -1.22 -8.43
N VAL A 91 -1.98 -1.60 -7.70
CA VAL A 91 -3.36 -1.10 -7.84
C VAL A 91 -3.90 -0.69 -6.48
N GLY A 92 -4.46 0.52 -6.38
CA GLY A 92 -5.04 1.00 -5.13
C GLY A 92 -5.39 2.49 -5.15
N PRO A 93 -5.62 3.11 -3.97
CA PRO A 93 -5.89 4.53 -3.84
C PRO A 93 -4.65 5.39 -4.04
N ASP A 94 -4.82 6.56 -4.63
CA ASP A 94 -3.80 7.60 -4.69
C ASP A 94 -3.80 8.40 -3.37
N ASN A 95 -3.20 7.80 -2.34
CA ASN A 95 -3.08 8.37 -1.00
C ASN A 95 -1.70 8.15 -0.36
N GLY A 96 -0.71 7.76 -1.20
CA GLY A 96 0.66 7.47 -0.78
C GLY A 96 0.94 6.01 -0.45
N LEU A 97 -0.09 5.16 -0.35
CA LEU A 97 0.03 3.73 0.00
C LEU A 97 0.98 2.95 -0.89
N LEU A 98 1.00 3.25 -2.21
CA LEU A 98 1.67 2.45 -3.22
C LEU A 98 3.11 2.88 -3.52
N ILE A 99 3.51 4.10 -3.14
CA ILE A 99 4.74 4.74 -3.65
C ILE A 99 6.00 3.99 -3.21
N TRP A 100 6.16 3.71 -1.92
CA TRP A 100 7.36 3.00 -1.43
C TRP A 100 7.46 1.58 -1.98
N ALA A 101 6.32 0.92 -2.19
CA ALA A 101 6.30 -0.38 -2.86
C ALA A 101 6.70 -0.27 -4.35
N ALA A 102 6.28 0.77 -5.04
CA ALA A 102 6.71 1.02 -6.42
C ALA A 102 8.22 1.25 -6.51
N GLU A 103 8.80 1.97 -5.55
CA GLU A 103 10.25 2.16 -5.44
C GLU A 103 10.99 0.83 -5.20
N SER A 104 10.47 -0.01 -4.31
CA SER A 104 11.01 -1.36 -4.06
C SER A 104 10.95 -2.28 -5.29
N LEU A 105 10.01 -2.03 -6.21
CA LEU A 105 9.86 -2.76 -7.48
C LEU A 105 10.63 -2.11 -8.66
N GLY A 106 11.48 -1.11 -8.40
CA GLY A 106 12.35 -0.49 -9.41
C GLY A 106 11.82 0.83 -9.99
N GLY A 107 10.87 1.47 -9.29
CA GLY A 107 10.32 2.78 -9.61
C GLY A 107 9.14 2.75 -10.59
N ILE A 108 8.40 3.84 -10.63
CA ILE A 108 7.21 3.98 -11.47
C ILE A 108 7.64 4.21 -12.92
N ARG A 109 7.14 3.39 -13.84
CA ARG A 109 7.32 3.52 -15.30
C ARG A 109 6.13 4.19 -15.97
N ARG A 110 4.94 3.97 -15.44
CA ARG A 110 3.68 4.54 -15.91
C ARG A 110 2.67 4.55 -14.78
N ALA A 111 1.86 5.61 -14.74
CA ALA A 111 0.73 5.73 -13.82
C ALA A 111 -0.55 5.98 -14.61
N VAL A 112 -1.66 5.37 -14.20
CA VAL A 112 -2.97 5.51 -14.85
C VAL A 112 -4.03 5.69 -13.79
N ALA A 113 -4.95 6.63 -14.00
CA ALA A 113 -6.19 6.71 -13.23
C ALA A 113 -7.17 5.64 -13.74
N LEU A 114 -7.74 4.85 -12.84
CA LEU A 114 -8.71 3.81 -13.19
C LEU A 114 -10.08 4.47 -13.43
N THR A 115 -10.27 5.05 -14.59
CA THR A 115 -11.48 5.80 -14.96
C THR A 115 -12.37 5.09 -15.96
N ASN A 116 -11.90 4.01 -16.58
CA ASN A 116 -12.70 3.23 -17.53
C ASN A 116 -13.59 2.23 -16.78
N SER A 117 -14.88 2.54 -16.73
CA SER A 117 -15.89 1.75 -16.03
C SER A 117 -16.11 0.34 -16.61
N ASP A 118 -15.67 0.06 -17.84
CA ASP A 118 -15.78 -1.26 -18.47
C ASP A 118 -14.97 -2.33 -17.71
N TYR A 119 -13.98 -1.90 -16.94
CA TYR A 119 -13.12 -2.75 -16.09
C TYR A 119 -13.52 -2.72 -14.62
N HIS A 120 -14.68 -2.17 -14.29
CA HIS A 120 -15.24 -2.12 -12.93
C HIS A 120 -16.44 -3.05 -12.82
N LEU A 121 -16.75 -3.53 -11.62
CA LEU A 121 -17.99 -4.28 -11.41
C LEU A 121 -19.21 -3.38 -11.18
N GLY A 122 -19.00 -2.12 -10.82
CA GLY A 122 -20.05 -1.18 -10.47
C GLY A 122 -20.75 -1.55 -9.15
N GLY A 123 -21.41 -0.60 -8.55
CA GLY A 123 -22.36 -0.89 -7.48
C GLY A 123 -22.23 -0.05 -6.21
N SER A 124 -21.07 0.10 -5.60
CA SER A 124 -20.97 0.80 -4.32
C SER A 124 -20.00 1.98 -4.37
N ALA A 125 -20.41 3.13 -3.87
CA ALA A 125 -19.54 4.29 -3.69
C ALA A 125 -18.51 4.08 -2.56
N THR A 126 -18.68 3.07 -1.71
CA THR A 126 -17.89 2.87 -0.49
C THR A 126 -17.06 1.59 -0.47
N PHE A 127 -17.13 0.75 -1.51
CA PHE A 127 -16.37 -0.50 -1.55
C PHE A 127 -15.53 -0.63 -2.84
N HIS A 128 -14.65 0.33 -3.07
CA HIS A 128 -13.77 0.36 -4.24
C HIS A 128 -12.80 -0.84 -4.29
N GLY A 129 -12.50 -1.48 -3.16
CA GLY A 129 -11.72 -2.74 -3.12
C GLY A 129 -12.30 -3.80 -4.04
N ARG A 130 -13.60 -4.09 -3.87
CA ARG A 130 -14.35 -5.07 -4.66
C ARG A 130 -14.72 -4.55 -6.05
N ASP A 131 -15.11 -3.28 -6.16
CA ASP A 131 -15.80 -2.77 -7.35
C ASP A 131 -14.84 -2.15 -8.37
N ILE A 132 -13.65 -1.71 -7.96
CA ILE A 132 -12.67 -1.05 -8.82
C ILE A 132 -11.30 -1.77 -8.79
N PHE A 133 -10.68 -1.91 -7.61
CA PHE A 133 -9.28 -2.31 -7.52
C PHE A 133 -9.06 -3.78 -7.88
N THR A 134 -9.81 -4.71 -7.31
CA THR A 134 -9.64 -6.12 -7.62
C THR A 134 -10.15 -6.50 -9.01
N PRO A 135 -11.23 -5.92 -9.58
CA PRO A 135 -11.56 -6.10 -10.99
C PRO A 135 -10.47 -5.61 -11.94
N ALA A 136 -9.97 -4.37 -11.74
CA ALA A 136 -8.88 -3.84 -12.56
C ALA A 136 -7.62 -4.72 -12.50
N ALA A 137 -7.27 -5.21 -11.31
CA ALA A 137 -6.15 -6.15 -11.14
C ALA A 137 -6.37 -7.48 -11.89
N ALA A 138 -7.59 -8.01 -11.87
CA ALA A 138 -7.91 -9.25 -12.58
C ALA A 138 -7.82 -9.09 -14.11
N HIS A 139 -8.28 -7.95 -14.64
CA HIS A 139 -8.14 -7.63 -16.07
C HIS A 139 -6.65 -7.44 -16.46
N LEU A 140 -5.85 -6.77 -15.63
CA LEU A 140 -4.40 -6.65 -15.84
C LEU A 140 -3.70 -8.00 -15.82
N ALA A 141 -4.09 -8.90 -14.91
CA ALA A 141 -3.54 -10.25 -14.84
C ALA A 141 -3.87 -11.05 -16.09
N ASN A 142 -5.05 -10.86 -16.69
CA ASN A 142 -5.45 -11.43 -17.98
C ASN A 142 -4.76 -10.78 -19.19
N GLY A 143 -3.91 -9.76 -18.99
CA GLY A 143 -3.12 -9.16 -20.06
C GLY A 143 -3.72 -7.91 -20.70
N VAL A 144 -4.80 -7.35 -20.15
CA VAL A 144 -5.31 -6.03 -20.55
C VAL A 144 -4.21 -5.00 -20.37
N ASP A 145 -4.06 -4.09 -21.32
CA ASP A 145 -3.04 -3.05 -21.20
C ASP A 145 -3.43 -2.00 -20.15
N LEU A 146 -2.44 -1.46 -19.47
CA LEU A 146 -2.66 -0.44 -18.44
C LEU A 146 -3.37 0.79 -18.99
N SER A 147 -3.11 1.15 -20.27
CA SER A 147 -3.74 2.27 -20.96
C SER A 147 -5.25 2.11 -21.18
N ASP A 148 -5.73 0.89 -21.22
CA ASP A 148 -7.16 0.64 -21.45
C ASP A 148 -8.00 0.92 -20.19
N LEU A 149 -7.34 0.93 -19.00
CA LEU A 149 -8.02 1.14 -17.73
C LEU A 149 -8.36 2.61 -17.45
N GLY A 150 -7.79 3.55 -18.21
CA GLY A 150 -8.12 4.97 -18.09
C GLY A 150 -7.00 5.92 -18.49
N ALA A 151 -7.06 7.14 -17.96
CA ALA A 151 -6.17 8.22 -18.37
C ALA A 151 -4.77 8.12 -17.73
N ASP A 152 -3.75 8.40 -18.51
CA ASP A 152 -2.38 8.55 -18.00
C ASP A 152 -2.27 9.67 -16.95
N LEU A 153 -1.47 9.42 -15.95
CA LEU A 153 -1.11 10.36 -14.90
C LEU A 153 0.41 10.61 -14.93
N ASP A 154 0.79 11.86 -14.69
CA ASP A 154 2.17 12.17 -14.38
C ASP A 154 2.52 11.59 -13.00
N PRO A 155 3.57 10.74 -12.86
CA PRO A 155 3.99 10.21 -11.57
C PRO A 155 4.34 11.27 -10.52
N GLU A 156 4.70 12.49 -10.95
CA GLU A 156 5.06 13.58 -10.04
C GLU A 156 3.83 14.20 -9.33
N VAL A 157 2.61 14.02 -9.86
CA VAL A 157 1.39 14.53 -9.23
C VAL A 157 0.72 13.52 -8.28
N LEU A 158 1.33 12.36 -8.08
CA LEU A 158 0.81 11.34 -7.16
C LEU A 158 1.04 11.76 -5.71
N VAL A 159 0.09 11.41 -4.87
CA VAL A 159 0.20 11.64 -3.42
C VAL A 159 1.35 10.80 -2.84
N ARG A 160 2.20 11.44 -2.04
CA ARG A 160 3.34 10.79 -1.37
C ARG A 160 3.22 10.95 0.15
N LEU A 161 3.55 9.90 0.87
CA LEU A 161 3.76 9.98 2.32
C LEU A 161 5.12 10.66 2.60
N PRO A 162 5.26 11.36 3.72
CA PRO A 162 6.58 11.83 4.17
C PRO A 162 7.55 10.65 4.32
N ASP A 163 8.79 10.84 3.83
CA ASP A 163 9.81 9.82 3.98
C ASP A 163 10.10 9.51 5.46
N PRO A 164 10.41 8.25 5.78
CA PRO A 164 10.79 7.89 7.14
C PRO A 164 12.05 8.64 7.59
N VAL A 165 12.07 9.07 8.84
CA VAL A 165 13.22 9.77 9.41
C VAL A 165 14.45 8.87 9.44
N LEU A 166 15.54 9.33 8.85
CA LEU A 166 16.85 8.71 8.97
C LEU A 166 17.93 9.80 9.05
N ARG A 167 18.73 9.77 10.11
CA ARG A 167 19.87 10.66 10.31
C ARG A 167 21.05 9.80 10.76
N THR A 168 22.20 9.96 10.12
CA THR A 168 23.41 9.20 10.44
C THR A 168 24.53 10.18 10.74
N THR A 169 25.12 10.06 11.91
CA THR A 169 26.33 10.75 12.34
C THR A 169 27.33 9.73 12.87
N GLU A 170 28.56 10.15 13.19
CA GLU A 170 29.54 9.24 13.79
C GLU A 170 29.04 8.75 15.16
N GLY A 171 28.94 7.44 15.33
CA GLY A 171 28.47 6.79 16.55
C GLY A 171 26.97 6.84 16.81
N GLU A 172 26.16 7.51 15.95
CA GLU A 172 24.72 7.66 16.20
C GLU A 172 23.89 7.47 14.92
N VAL A 173 22.76 6.76 15.04
CA VAL A 173 21.75 6.64 14.01
C VAL A 173 20.40 7.03 14.58
N GLY A 174 19.87 8.17 14.14
CA GLY A 174 18.48 8.59 14.40
C GLY A 174 17.57 8.00 13.35
N CYS A 175 16.57 7.21 13.75
CA CYS A 175 15.64 6.55 12.84
C CYS A 175 14.23 6.50 13.42
N GLU A 176 13.27 6.28 12.53
CA GLU A 176 11.88 6.08 12.91
C GLU A 176 11.61 4.59 13.16
N VAL A 177 10.79 4.28 14.17
CA VAL A 177 10.21 2.93 14.32
C VAL A 177 9.04 2.82 13.36
N LEU A 178 9.22 2.07 12.28
CA LEU A 178 8.21 1.88 11.26
C LEU A 178 7.09 0.94 11.71
N THR A 179 7.46 -0.09 12.48
CA THR A 179 6.53 -1.10 12.95
C THR A 179 7.09 -1.90 14.11
N THR A 180 6.19 -2.50 14.88
CA THR A 180 6.50 -3.53 15.85
C THR A 180 5.78 -4.81 15.43
N ASP A 181 6.50 -5.93 15.36
CA ASP A 181 5.88 -7.21 15.06
C ASP A 181 5.17 -7.80 16.29
N ARG A 182 4.46 -8.92 16.09
CA ARG A 182 3.73 -9.60 17.17
C ARG A 182 4.62 -10.17 18.28
N TYR A 183 5.93 -10.25 18.05
CA TYR A 183 6.92 -10.72 19.02
C TYR A 183 7.61 -9.60 19.78
N GLY A 184 7.29 -8.33 19.43
CA GLY A 184 7.90 -7.14 20.02
C GLY A 184 9.16 -6.68 19.30
N ASN A 185 9.55 -7.24 18.16
CA ASN A 185 10.67 -6.77 17.39
C ASN A 185 10.33 -5.43 16.71
N LEU A 186 11.20 -4.45 16.90
CA LEU A 186 11.09 -3.15 16.25
C LEU A 186 11.72 -3.21 14.85
N GLN A 187 10.96 -2.81 13.85
CA GLN A 187 11.48 -2.54 12.52
C GLN A 187 11.66 -1.03 12.36
N THR A 188 12.85 -0.61 11.98
CA THR A 188 13.20 0.80 11.87
C THR A 188 13.46 1.21 10.43
N SER A 189 13.46 2.52 10.17
CA SER A 189 13.84 3.11 8.88
C SER A 189 15.35 3.02 8.60
N ALA A 190 16.18 2.63 9.58
CA ALA A 190 17.62 2.50 9.41
C ALA A 190 17.98 1.21 8.67
N PRO A 191 18.48 1.27 7.44
CA PRO A 191 19.05 0.10 6.77
C PRO A 191 20.38 -0.27 7.46
N ALA A 192 20.78 -1.54 7.32
CA ALA A 192 22.05 -2.04 7.89
C ALA A 192 23.27 -1.18 7.46
N GLY A 193 23.27 -0.65 6.24
CA GLY A 193 24.31 0.24 5.74
C GLY A 193 24.43 1.55 6.54
N ALA A 194 23.34 2.12 7.03
CA ALA A 194 23.39 3.34 7.85
C ALA A 194 24.08 3.08 9.20
N VAL A 195 23.82 1.93 9.80
CA VAL A 195 24.47 1.51 11.06
C VAL A 195 25.98 1.35 10.88
N ILE A 196 26.37 0.68 9.77
CA ILE A 196 27.79 0.51 9.41
C ILE A 196 28.45 1.85 9.13
N SER A 197 27.78 2.76 8.41
CA SER A 197 28.29 4.10 8.08
C SER A 197 28.47 4.99 9.32
N ALA A 198 27.68 4.74 10.36
CA ALA A 198 27.85 5.40 11.66
C ALA A 198 29.05 4.85 12.46
N GLY A 199 29.80 3.87 11.95
CA GLY A 199 30.90 3.24 12.65
C GLY A 199 30.47 2.24 13.74
N ILE A 200 29.19 1.85 13.77
CA ILE A 200 28.65 0.93 14.75
C ILE A 200 28.88 -0.51 14.29
N GLY A 201 29.75 -1.24 15.01
CA GLY A 201 30.16 -2.62 14.68
C GLY A 201 29.25 -3.69 15.27
N ARG A 202 29.42 -4.93 14.77
CA ARG A 202 28.71 -6.11 15.34
C ARG A 202 29.20 -6.37 16.77
N GLY A 203 28.25 -6.54 17.69
CA GLY A 203 28.53 -6.88 19.08
C GLY A 203 28.78 -5.66 19.98
N GLU A 204 28.71 -4.47 19.46
CA GLU A 204 28.76 -3.25 20.26
C GLU A 204 27.50 -3.07 21.10
N ARG A 205 27.67 -2.48 22.28
CA ARG A 205 26.57 -2.17 23.17
C ARG A 205 25.94 -0.85 22.71
N LEU A 206 24.68 -0.89 22.32
CA LEU A 206 23.91 0.28 21.89
C LEU A 206 23.09 0.83 23.06
N ILE A 207 23.03 2.16 23.17
CA ILE A 207 22.03 2.84 23.98
C ILE A 207 20.92 3.28 23.05
N ILE A 208 19.72 2.73 23.25
CA ILE A 208 18.53 3.12 22.48
C ILE A 208 17.75 4.12 23.33
N SER A 209 17.66 5.37 22.85
CA SER A 209 16.78 6.39 23.40
C SER A 209 15.61 6.61 22.46
N ALA A 210 14.39 6.37 22.92
CA ALA A 210 13.18 6.65 22.16
C ALA A 210 12.70 8.06 22.49
N ALA A 211 12.72 8.98 21.50
CA ALA A 211 11.93 10.19 21.60
C ALA A 211 10.47 9.83 21.27
N MET A 212 9.54 10.09 22.18
CA MET A 212 8.12 10.03 21.86
C MET A 212 7.84 11.09 20.79
N MET A 213 7.57 10.65 19.56
CA MET A 213 6.91 11.50 18.58
C MET A 213 5.50 11.83 19.12
N PRO A 214 5.03 13.08 19.02
CA PRO A 214 3.65 13.36 19.38
C PRO A 214 2.78 12.44 18.55
N ALA A 215 1.85 11.76 19.22
CA ALA A 215 0.84 10.92 18.56
C ALA A 215 0.27 11.72 17.38
N SER A 216 0.25 11.10 16.21
CA SER A 216 -0.36 11.67 15.01
C SER A 216 -1.70 12.27 15.42
N VAL A 217 -1.86 13.58 15.16
CA VAL A 217 -3.12 14.27 15.37
C VAL A 217 -4.12 13.60 14.42
N VAL A 218 -4.98 12.76 14.98
CA VAL A 218 -6.18 12.30 14.28
C VAL A 218 -7.03 13.55 14.09
N LEU A 219 -7.12 14.04 12.85
CA LEU A 219 -8.05 15.10 12.52
C LEU A 219 -9.45 14.61 12.87
N PRO A 220 -10.24 15.38 13.62
CA PRO A 220 -11.60 14.99 13.94
C PRO A 220 -12.38 14.85 12.62
N SER A 221 -13.10 13.75 12.49
CA SER A 221 -14.05 13.54 11.40
C SER A 221 -14.98 14.76 11.28
N PRO A 222 -15.31 15.26 10.07
CA PRO A 222 -16.26 16.32 9.91
C PRO A 222 -17.57 15.90 10.57
N GLY A 223 -18.06 16.72 11.51
CA GLY A 223 -19.18 16.42 12.37
C GLY A 223 -20.42 16.01 11.58
N GLY A 224 -21.02 14.90 11.99
CA GLY A 224 -22.39 14.57 11.63
C GLY A 224 -23.36 15.65 12.18
N PRO A 225 -24.55 15.79 11.58
CA PRO A 225 -25.48 16.86 11.95
C PRO A 225 -25.92 16.74 13.41
N ASP A 226 -25.82 17.85 14.11
CA ASP A 226 -26.41 18.06 15.45
C ASP A 226 -27.85 17.57 15.50
N SER A 227 -28.10 16.54 16.31
CA SER A 227 -29.44 16.19 16.73
C SER A 227 -29.76 16.97 18.01
N SER A 228 -30.10 18.22 17.87
CA SER A 228 -30.78 19.02 18.91
C SER A 228 -32.09 19.55 18.35
N THR A 229 -33.15 18.83 18.60
CA THR A 229 -34.47 19.28 19.05
C THR A 229 -35.32 18.07 19.44
#